data_21203798c2254b8355d75c16bbcbb51f
#
_entry.id   21203798c2254b8355d75c16bbcbb51f
#
_cell.length_a   1.000
_cell.length_b   1.000
_cell.length_c   1.000
_cell.angle_alpha   90.00
_cell.angle_beta   90.00
_cell.angle_gamma   90.00
#
_symmetry.space_group_name_H-M   'P 1'
#
loop_
_entity.id
_entity.type
_entity.pdbx_description
1 polymer ?
#
loop_
_entity_poly.entity_id
_entity_poly.type
_entity_poly.pdbx_seq_one_letter_code
_entity_poly.pdbx_strand_id
1 'polypeptide(L)' 'MYERLLACGYPAELAQDIVAQTDPAELERCVRMIELLYDDRREYV' A
#
# COMPACT_ATOMS: atom_id res chain seq x y z
N MET A 1 -1.14 -5.44 6.67
CA MET A 1 -1.42 -4.78 5.37
C MET A 1 -2.08 -3.43 5.53
N TYR A 2 -3.11 -3.35 6.34
CA TYR A 2 -3.82 -2.11 6.57
C TYR A 2 -2.88 -0.96 6.97
N GLU A 3 -2.03 -1.21 7.94
CA GLU A 3 -1.10 -0.20 8.44
C GLU A 3 -0.11 0.25 7.37
N ARG A 4 0.33 -0.67 6.52
CA ARG A 4 1.26 -0.35 5.44
C ARG A 4 0.61 0.56 4.40
N LEU A 5 -0.67 0.32 4.11
CA LEU A 5 -1.43 1.19 3.20
C LEU A 5 -1.58 2.58 3.78
N LEU A 6 -1.85 2.69 5.07
CA LEU A 6 -1.93 3.99 5.73
C LEU A 6 -0.59 4.73 5.65
N ALA A 7 0.50 4.01 5.83
CA ALA A 7 1.84 4.59 5.74
C ALA A 7 2.16 5.10 4.34
N CYS A 8 1.55 4.50 3.32
CA CYS A 8 1.71 4.96 1.93
C CYS A 8 0.83 6.15 1.57
N GLY A 9 0.00 6.61 2.50
CA GLY A 9 -0.82 7.79 2.29
C GLY A 9 -2.27 7.50 1.92
N TYR A 10 -2.71 6.25 2.00
CA TYR A 10 -4.10 5.89 1.69
C TYR A 10 -5.02 6.25 2.84
N PRO A 11 -6.24 6.76 2.56
CA PRO A 11 -7.23 6.99 3.61
C PRO A 11 -7.63 5.70 4.30
N ALA A 12 -8.01 5.80 5.58
CA ALA A 12 -8.37 4.62 6.36
C ALA A 12 -9.51 3.82 5.73
N GLU A 13 -10.54 4.51 5.24
CA GLU A 13 -11.68 3.86 4.60
C GLU A 13 -11.27 3.09 3.35
N LEU A 14 -10.43 3.70 2.53
CA LEU A 14 -9.95 3.07 1.30
C LEU A 14 -9.04 1.89 1.63
N ALA A 15 -8.18 2.02 2.61
CA ALA A 15 -7.29 0.94 3.02
C ALA A 15 -8.08 -0.27 3.50
N GLN A 16 -9.12 -0.06 4.29
CA GLN A 16 -9.99 -1.13 4.75
C GLN A 16 -10.69 -1.84 3.59
N ASP A 17 -11.16 -1.06 2.63
CA ASP A 17 -11.84 -1.59 1.45
C ASP A 17 -10.89 -2.44 0.62
N ILE A 18 -9.70 -1.96 0.39
CA ILE A 18 -8.68 -2.69 -0.38
C ILE A 18 -8.36 -4.02 0.29
N VAL A 19 -8.14 -4.00 1.61
CA VAL A 19 -7.82 -5.21 2.36
C VAL A 19 -8.98 -6.22 2.31
N ALA A 20 -10.22 -5.73 2.38
CA ALA A 20 -11.40 -6.59 2.38
C ALA A 20 -11.67 -7.22 1.01
N GLN A 21 -11.36 -6.52 -0.07
CA GLN A 21 -11.73 -6.95 -1.42
C GLN A 21 -10.60 -7.61 -2.19
N THR A 22 -9.38 -7.52 -1.70
CA THR A 22 -8.22 -8.07 -2.42
C THR A 22 -7.71 -9.32 -1.73
N ASP A 23 -7.33 -10.32 -2.52
CA ASP A 23 -6.73 -11.54 -2.02
C ASP A 23 -5.42 -11.21 -1.27
N PRO A 24 -5.16 -11.84 -0.10
CA PRO A 24 -3.95 -11.52 0.69
C PRO A 24 -2.64 -11.63 -0.09
N ALA A 25 -2.51 -12.63 -0.95
CA ALA A 25 -1.28 -12.81 -1.73
C ALA A 25 -1.10 -11.68 -2.75
N GLU A 26 -2.18 -11.30 -3.43
CA GLU A 26 -2.14 -10.22 -4.39
C GLU A 26 -1.94 -8.87 -3.69
N LEU A 27 -2.60 -8.70 -2.55
CA LEU A 27 -2.49 -7.49 -1.76
C LEU A 27 -1.04 -7.24 -1.34
N GLU A 28 -0.36 -8.29 -0.89
CA GLU A 28 1.03 -8.19 -0.48
C GLU A 28 1.91 -7.74 -1.64
N ARG A 29 1.70 -8.29 -2.82
CA ARG A 29 2.46 -7.89 -4.02
C ARG A 29 2.20 -6.45 -4.38
N CYS A 30 0.94 -6.02 -4.35
CA CYS A 30 0.59 -4.65 -4.69
C CYS A 30 1.17 -3.66 -3.70
N VAL A 31 1.05 -3.95 -2.41
CA VAL A 31 1.58 -3.06 -1.38
C VAL A 31 3.09 -2.97 -1.47
N ARG A 32 3.76 -4.10 -1.73
CA ARG A 32 5.21 -4.11 -1.88
C ARG A 32 5.65 -3.25 -3.07
N MET A 33 4.92 -3.34 -4.18
CA MET A 33 5.23 -2.52 -5.34
C MET A 33 5.03 -1.04 -5.06
N ILE A 34 3.96 -0.69 -4.37
CA ILE A 34 3.68 0.69 -3.99
C ILE A 34 4.79 1.22 -3.07
N GLU A 35 5.23 0.41 -2.12
CA GLU A 35 6.31 0.79 -1.22
C GLU A 35 7.62 1.04 -1.96
N LEU A 36 7.93 0.19 -2.93
CA LEU A 36 9.14 0.36 -3.73
C LEU A 36 9.09 1.63 -4.56
N LEU A 37 7.95 1.93 -5.16
CA LEU A 37 7.76 3.16 -5.92
C LEU A 37 7.85 4.39 -5.02
N TYR A 38 7.33 4.28 -3.82
CA TYR A 38 7.37 5.38 -2.85
C TYR A 38 8.81 5.67 -2.43
N ASP A 39 9.59 4.63 -2.19
CA ASP A 39 11.00 4.76 -1.83
C ASP A 39 11.80 5.38 -2.96
N ASP A 40 11.53 4.96 -4.20
CA ASP A 40 12.20 5.51 -5.38
C ASP A 40 11.98 7.01 -5.49
N ARG A 41 10.77 7.47 -5.21
CA ARG A 41 10.45 8.89 -5.24
C ARG A 41 11.19 9.68 -4.18
N ARG A 42 11.49 9.04 -3.06
CA ARG A 42 12.21 9.69 -1.97
C ARG A 42 13.64 10.05 -2.36
N GLU A 43 14.25 9.23 -3.20
CA GLU A 43 15.63 9.46 -3.62
C GLU A 43 15.80 10.70 -4.50
N TYR A 44 14.73 11.14 -5.13
CA TYR A 44 14.78 12.30 -6.02
C TYR A 44 14.49 13.62 -5.33
N VAL A 45 14.19 13.58 -4.08
CA VAL A 45 13.99 14.79 -3.28
C VAL A 45 15.23 15.11 -2.50
#